data_a1084bec799fe814fdfcff820b6613e8
#
_entry.id   a1084bec799fe814fdfcff820b6613e8
#
_cell.length_a   1.000
_cell.length_b   1.000
_cell.length_c   1.000
_cell.angle_alpha   90.00
_cell.angle_beta   90.00
_cell.angle_gamma   90.00
#
_symmetry.space_group_name_H-M   'P 1'
#
loop_
_entity.id
_entity.type
_entity.pdbx_description
1 polymer ?
#
loop_
_entity_poly.entity_id
_entity_poly.type
_entity_poly.pdbx_seq_one_letter_code
_entity_poly.pdbx_strand_id
1 'polypeptide(L)'
;MQKTKRALAVAAFVCCVLTALADDKNTFVQPGDTLPTFSIEMSDGSRLTTDNLKGRPVVLAFFNTNCRDCRRELPLLQRLYAEADETCRVVCVSRSQGQDEIAAYWQKMGLTLPYSPQTDRTVYNLFAPHGLPRIYVADADGVVKAVFIEKVSARKLLKAIKQCREQKQTNH
;
A
#
# COMPACT_ATOMS: atom_id res chain seq x y z
N MET A 1 27.82 -48.48 -43.14
CA MET A 1 26.45 -48.09 -42.82
C MET A 1 26.45 -47.36 -41.49
N GLN A 2 26.52 -46.04 -41.51
CA GLN A 2 26.62 -45.16 -40.33
C GLN A 2 25.27 -44.65 -39.96
N LYS A 3 24.77 -45.00 -38.77
CA LYS A 3 23.57 -44.39 -38.19
C LYS A 3 23.96 -43.20 -37.32
N THR A 4 23.76 -42.02 -37.86
CA THR A 4 23.92 -40.75 -37.15
C THR A 4 22.78 -40.55 -36.15
N LYS A 5 23.11 -40.55 -34.87
CA LYS A 5 22.21 -40.16 -33.78
C LYS A 5 22.14 -38.64 -33.73
N ARG A 6 20.98 -38.11 -34.10
CA ARG A 6 20.66 -36.70 -33.89
C ARG A 6 20.30 -36.49 -32.42
N ALA A 7 21.17 -35.80 -31.68
CA ALA A 7 20.85 -35.30 -30.35
C ALA A 7 19.97 -34.05 -30.51
N LEU A 8 18.75 -34.09 -30.00
CA LEU A 8 17.86 -32.94 -29.89
C LEU A 8 18.28 -32.16 -28.64
N ALA A 9 18.94 -31.04 -28.83
CA ALA A 9 19.18 -30.10 -27.76
C ALA A 9 17.89 -29.28 -27.51
N VAL A 10 17.19 -29.57 -26.43
CA VAL A 10 16.09 -28.74 -25.94
C VAL A 10 16.70 -27.54 -25.22
N ALA A 11 16.82 -26.43 -25.94
CA ALA A 11 17.17 -25.18 -25.35
C ALA A 11 15.96 -24.65 -24.54
N ALA A 12 16.00 -24.83 -23.22
CA ALA A 12 15.06 -24.18 -22.31
C ALA A 12 15.29 -22.67 -22.38
N PHE A 13 14.42 -21.97 -23.10
CA PHE A 13 14.38 -20.51 -23.13
C PHE A 13 13.76 -20.02 -21.82
N VAL A 14 14.59 -19.84 -20.80
CA VAL A 14 14.21 -19.15 -19.57
C VAL A 14 14.02 -17.68 -19.94
N CYS A 15 12.79 -17.33 -20.27
CA CYS A 15 12.38 -15.94 -20.44
C CYS A 15 12.37 -15.27 -19.07
N CYS A 16 13.53 -14.78 -18.64
CA CYS A 16 13.67 -13.93 -17.48
C CYS A 16 13.02 -12.58 -17.86
N VAL A 17 11.74 -12.42 -17.54
CA VAL A 17 11.07 -11.13 -17.63
C VAL A 17 11.67 -10.28 -16.52
N LEU A 18 12.78 -9.60 -16.81
CA LEU A 18 13.25 -8.47 -16.04
C LEU A 18 12.19 -7.37 -16.21
N THR A 19 11.21 -7.34 -15.31
CA THR A 19 10.44 -6.13 -15.09
C THR A 19 11.43 -5.10 -14.55
N ALA A 20 11.82 -4.15 -15.41
CA ALA A 20 12.58 -2.98 -14.98
C ALA A 20 11.72 -2.26 -13.94
N LEU A 21 12.01 -2.51 -12.66
CA LEU A 21 11.52 -1.69 -11.57
C LEU A 21 12.18 -0.33 -11.78
N ALA A 22 11.41 0.65 -12.20
CA ALA A 22 11.84 2.04 -12.16
C ALA A 22 12.12 2.33 -10.69
N ASP A 23 13.39 2.36 -10.33
CA ASP A 23 13.86 2.75 -9.01
C ASP A 23 13.48 4.23 -8.80
N ASP A 24 12.32 4.47 -8.19
CA ASP A 24 11.89 5.81 -7.84
C ASP A 24 12.71 6.25 -6.63
N LYS A 25 13.79 7.00 -6.89
CA LYS A 25 14.69 7.59 -5.88
C LYS A 25 13.96 8.36 -4.75
N ASN A 26 12.66 8.58 -4.91
CA ASN A 26 11.79 9.25 -3.97
C ASN A 26 11.00 8.28 -3.07
N THR A 27 11.31 6.98 -3.12
CA THR A 27 10.58 5.95 -2.37
C THR A 27 11.59 5.04 -1.67
N PHE A 28 11.57 5.00 -0.32
CA PHE A 28 12.43 4.11 0.46
C PHE A 28 11.85 2.69 0.55
N VAL A 29 10.51 2.56 0.45
CA VAL A 29 9.80 1.29 0.51
C VAL A 29 9.16 1.02 -0.85
N GLN A 30 9.55 -0.08 -1.48
CA GLN A 30 9.16 -0.45 -2.84
C GLN A 30 8.39 -1.77 -2.89
N PRO A 31 7.73 -2.12 -4.00
CA PRO A 31 7.17 -3.44 -4.18
C PRO A 31 8.24 -4.53 -3.99
N GLY A 32 7.94 -5.50 -3.11
CA GLY A 32 8.87 -6.55 -2.69
C GLY A 32 9.44 -6.34 -1.28
N ASP A 33 9.48 -5.11 -0.79
CA ASP A 33 9.92 -4.83 0.58
C ASP A 33 8.83 -5.15 1.60
N THR A 34 9.23 -5.39 2.83
CA THR A 34 8.30 -5.45 3.97
C THR A 34 7.99 -4.05 4.48
N LEU A 35 6.78 -3.84 4.99
CA LEU A 35 6.44 -2.60 5.68
C LEU A 35 7.42 -2.34 6.82
N PRO A 36 7.96 -1.12 6.96
CA PRO A 36 8.81 -0.73 8.09
C PRO A 36 8.10 -0.95 9.43
N THR A 37 8.88 -1.19 10.48
CA THR A 37 8.35 -1.30 11.83
C THR A 37 7.99 0.09 12.36
N PHE A 38 6.73 0.27 12.75
CA PHE A 38 6.23 1.47 13.41
C PHE A 38 5.13 1.14 14.43
N SER A 39 4.87 2.10 15.30
CA SER A 39 3.73 2.08 16.24
C SER A 39 3.11 3.48 16.24
N ILE A 40 1.81 3.55 16.03
CA ILE A 40 1.04 4.80 15.93
C ILE A 40 -0.20 4.73 16.82
N GLU A 41 -0.62 5.90 17.29
CA GLU A 41 -1.92 6.08 17.94
C GLU A 41 -2.96 6.43 16.87
N MET A 42 -4.10 5.78 16.92
CA MET A 42 -5.22 6.04 16.02
C MET A 42 -6.12 7.12 16.62
N SER A 43 -6.97 7.72 15.80
CA SER A 43 -7.91 8.79 16.22
C SER A 43 -8.90 8.38 17.30
N ASP A 44 -9.13 7.09 17.49
CA ASP A 44 -9.98 6.52 18.54
C ASP A 44 -9.22 6.18 19.83
N GLY A 45 -7.94 6.53 19.91
CA GLY A 45 -7.05 6.24 21.05
C GLY A 45 -6.45 4.84 21.04
N SER A 46 -6.83 3.98 20.09
CA SER A 46 -6.22 2.65 19.95
C SER A 46 -4.79 2.73 19.42
N ARG A 47 -3.98 1.71 19.72
CA ARG A 47 -2.62 1.59 19.21
C ARG A 47 -2.55 0.61 18.03
N LEU A 48 -1.96 1.04 16.94
CA LEU A 48 -1.71 0.22 15.76
C LEU A 48 -0.20 0.07 15.53
N THR A 49 0.25 -1.17 15.39
CA THR A 49 1.64 -1.51 15.06
C THR A 49 1.71 -2.18 13.70
N THR A 50 2.89 -2.23 13.10
CA THR A 50 3.11 -2.97 11.84
C THR A 50 2.72 -4.43 11.98
N ASP A 51 2.95 -5.06 13.15
CA ASP A 51 2.56 -6.46 13.37
C ASP A 51 1.03 -6.64 13.41
N ASN A 52 0.29 -5.66 13.93
CA ASN A 52 -1.17 -5.68 13.89
C ASN A 52 -1.75 -5.56 12.47
N LEU A 53 -0.96 -5.11 11.51
CA LEU A 53 -1.37 -5.03 10.10
C LEU A 53 -1.33 -6.38 9.40
N LYS A 54 -0.57 -7.35 9.91
CA LYS A 54 -0.46 -8.69 9.35
C LYS A 54 -1.75 -9.50 9.44
N GLY A 55 -1.83 -10.60 8.71
CA GLY A 55 -2.96 -11.53 8.70
C GLY A 55 -4.01 -11.25 7.61
N ARG A 56 -4.03 -10.05 7.04
CA ARG A 56 -4.88 -9.68 5.89
C ARG A 56 -4.24 -8.55 5.09
N PRO A 57 -4.55 -8.42 3.79
CA PRO A 57 -4.07 -7.30 2.98
C PRO A 57 -4.37 -5.94 3.61
N VAL A 58 -3.47 -4.99 3.44
CA VAL A 58 -3.60 -3.63 3.96
C VAL A 58 -3.38 -2.58 2.87
N VAL A 59 -4.19 -1.54 2.90
CA VAL A 59 -4.01 -0.28 2.18
C VAL A 59 -3.60 0.77 3.20
N LEU A 60 -2.33 1.13 3.21
CA LEU A 60 -1.77 2.16 4.08
C LEU A 60 -1.60 3.45 3.27
N ALA A 61 -2.34 4.49 3.62
CA ALA A 61 -2.39 5.74 2.88
C ALA A 61 -1.84 6.91 3.69
N PHE A 62 -0.74 7.49 3.25
CA PHE A 62 -0.23 8.74 3.82
C PHE A 62 -0.91 9.94 3.15
N PHE A 63 -1.34 10.88 3.97
CA PHE A 63 -2.11 12.04 3.53
C PHE A 63 -1.80 13.31 4.33
N ASN A 64 -2.34 14.43 3.85
CA ASN A 64 -2.53 15.68 4.58
C ASN A 64 -3.76 16.38 4.02
N THR A 65 -4.64 16.92 4.87
CA THR A 65 -5.91 17.53 4.42
C THR A 65 -5.71 18.85 3.67
N ASN A 66 -4.53 19.46 3.76
CA ASN A 66 -4.16 20.64 2.97
C ASN A 66 -3.59 20.29 1.59
N CYS A 67 -3.28 19.02 1.33
CA CYS A 67 -2.81 18.54 0.05
C CYS A 67 -3.98 18.38 -0.94
N ARG A 68 -3.92 19.09 -2.09
CA ARG A 68 -4.97 19.05 -3.12
C ARG A 68 -5.21 17.64 -3.66
N ASP A 69 -4.14 16.90 -3.94
CA ASP A 69 -4.23 15.55 -4.50
C ASP A 69 -4.76 14.55 -3.46
N CYS A 70 -4.39 14.71 -2.17
CA CYS A 70 -4.98 13.92 -1.10
C CYS A 70 -6.51 14.10 -1.01
N ARG A 71 -6.99 15.35 -1.08
CA ARG A 71 -8.44 15.64 -1.07
C ARG A 71 -9.18 14.98 -2.21
N ARG A 72 -8.54 14.81 -3.36
CA ARG A 72 -9.12 14.10 -4.51
C ARG A 72 -9.20 12.60 -4.28
N GLU A 73 -8.20 12.00 -3.62
CA GLU A 73 -8.10 10.55 -3.45
C GLU A 73 -8.80 10.03 -2.19
N LEU A 74 -8.97 10.83 -1.15
CA LEU A 74 -9.68 10.42 0.08
C LEU A 74 -11.10 9.86 -0.16
N PRO A 75 -11.94 10.44 -1.03
CA PRO A 75 -13.25 9.85 -1.36
C PRO A 75 -13.16 8.48 -2.04
N LEU A 76 -12.11 8.21 -2.82
CA LEU A 76 -11.86 6.88 -3.38
C LEU A 76 -11.53 5.88 -2.27
N LEU A 77 -10.66 6.25 -1.34
CA LEU A 77 -10.32 5.42 -0.18
C LEU A 77 -11.53 5.19 0.72
N GLN A 78 -12.41 6.20 0.88
CA GLN A 78 -13.66 6.05 1.65
C GLN A 78 -14.58 5.00 1.02
N ARG A 79 -14.77 5.02 -0.29
CA ARG A 79 -15.57 3.99 -0.98
C ARG A 79 -14.94 2.60 -0.81
N LEU A 80 -13.62 2.53 -1.01
CA LEU A 80 -12.88 1.29 -0.81
C LEU A 80 -13.06 0.75 0.63
N TYR A 81 -12.98 1.62 1.63
CA TYR A 81 -13.18 1.26 3.02
C TYR A 81 -14.60 0.75 3.30
N ALA A 82 -15.61 1.40 2.73
CA ALA A 82 -17.00 0.99 2.87
C ALA A 82 -17.29 -0.37 2.20
N GLU A 83 -16.55 -0.71 1.14
CA GLU A 83 -16.67 -1.97 0.41
C GLU A 83 -15.68 -3.06 0.91
N ALA A 84 -14.66 -2.65 1.64
CA ALA A 84 -13.65 -3.55 2.20
C ALA A 84 -14.20 -4.18 3.47
N ASP A 85 -14.87 -5.30 3.32
CA ASP A 85 -15.22 -6.17 4.43
C ASP A 85 -13.99 -6.56 5.27
N GLU A 86 -14.08 -7.58 6.11
CA GLU A 86 -12.99 -8.11 6.92
C GLU A 86 -11.77 -8.61 6.10
N THR A 87 -11.86 -8.62 4.77
CA THR A 87 -10.81 -9.19 3.89
C THR A 87 -9.66 -8.21 3.58
N CYS A 88 -9.83 -6.91 3.83
CA CYS A 88 -8.79 -5.89 3.59
C CYS A 88 -8.87 -4.78 4.65
N ARG A 89 -7.74 -4.36 5.17
CA ARG A 89 -7.65 -3.23 6.10
C ARG A 89 -7.30 -1.96 5.32
N VAL A 90 -7.99 -0.87 5.61
CA VAL A 90 -7.65 0.47 5.10
C VAL A 90 -7.30 1.35 6.27
N VAL A 91 -6.12 1.99 6.23
CA VAL A 91 -5.62 2.88 7.29
C VAL A 91 -5.03 4.13 6.65
N CYS A 92 -5.47 5.29 7.12
CA CYS A 92 -4.91 6.57 6.76
C CYS A 92 -3.95 7.07 7.85
N VAL A 93 -2.75 7.53 7.45
CA VAL A 93 -1.75 8.07 8.37
C VAL A 93 -1.40 9.49 7.92
N SER A 94 -1.55 10.44 8.80
CA SER A 94 -1.14 11.82 8.51
C SER A 94 0.37 11.90 8.34
N ARG A 95 0.85 12.73 7.41
CA ARG A 95 2.28 13.00 7.29
C ARG A 95 2.81 13.93 8.39
N SER A 96 2.05 14.96 8.73
CA SER A 96 2.39 15.96 9.76
C SER A 96 1.19 16.87 10.02
N GLN A 97 0.11 16.31 10.55
CA GLN A 97 -1.12 17.04 10.81
C GLN A 97 -1.79 16.46 12.05
N GLY A 98 -2.18 17.32 12.98
CA GLY A 98 -2.74 16.92 14.26
C GLY A 98 -4.21 16.49 14.18
N GLN A 99 -4.70 15.98 15.32
CA GLN A 99 -6.05 15.42 15.47
C GLN A 99 -7.15 16.40 15.08
N ASP A 100 -7.12 17.62 15.61
CA ASP A 100 -8.22 18.59 15.48
C ASP A 100 -8.46 19.00 14.01
N GLU A 101 -7.38 19.28 13.28
CA GLU A 101 -7.47 19.64 11.86
C GLU A 101 -8.04 18.49 11.01
N ILE A 102 -7.60 17.26 11.28
CA ILE A 102 -8.07 16.09 10.56
C ILE A 102 -9.54 15.82 10.90
N ALA A 103 -9.90 15.85 12.19
CA ALA A 103 -11.27 15.63 12.64
C ALA A 103 -12.26 16.61 12.01
N ALA A 104 -11.91 17.91 11.98
CA ALA A 104 -12.71 18.93 11.33
C ALA A 104 -12.93 18.65 9.83
N TYR A 105 -11.87 18.21 9.13
CA TYR A 105 -11.98 17.83 7.72
C TYR A 105 -12.81 16.57 7.52
N TRP A 106 -12.61 15.50 8.34
CA TRP A 106 -13.38 14.25 8.30
C TRP A 106 -14.87 14.54 8.49
N GLN A 107 -15.23 15.32 9.51
CA GLN A 107 -16.61 15.72 9.75
C GLN A 107 -17.21 16.48 8.56
N LYS A 108 -16.49 17.48 8.05
CA LYS A 108 -16.94 18.29 6.89
C LYS A 108 -17.19 17.45 5.66
N MET A 109 -16.38 16.41 5.43
CA MET A 109 -16.42 15.57 4.23
C MET A 109 -17.22 14.27 4.42
N GLY A 110 -17.76 14.02 5.62
CA GLY A 110 -18.48 12.77 5.94
C GLY A 110 -17.61 11.52 5.84
N LEU A 111 -16.31 11.63 6.15
CA LEU A 111 -15.40 10.50 6.10
C LEU A 111 -15.46 9.68 7.38
N THR A 112 -15.40 8.35 7.24
CA THR A 112 -15.35 7.38 8.35
C THR A 112 -14.11 6.49 8.31
N LEU A 113 -13.17 6.81 7.41
CA LEU A 113 -11.87 6.13 7.31
C LEU A 113 -11.15 6.17 8.67
N PRO A 114 -10.62 5.05 9.16
CA PRO A 114 -9.73 5.08 10.31
C PRO A 114 -8.45 5.84 9.97
N TYR A 115 -8.06 6.75 10.85
CA TYR A 115 -6.86 7.54 10.64
C TYR A 115 -6.02 7.68 11.91
N SER A 116 -4.74 7.93 11.71
CA SER A 116 -3.77 8.26 12.74
C SER A 116 -3.30 9.70 12.53
N PRO A 117 -3.48 10.60 13.49
CA PRO A 117 -2.87 11.92 13.48
C PRO A 117 -1.38 11.79 13.79
N GLN A 118 -0.55 12.52 13.06
CA GLN A 118 0.89 12.58 13.29
C GLN A 118 1.29 14.05 13.29
N THR A 119 1.81 14.56 14.38
CA THR A 119 2.23 15.97 14.47
C THR A 119 3.56 16.23 13.78
N ASP A 120 4.29 15.16 13.44
CA ASP A 120 5.56 15.23 12.73
C ASP A 120 5.62 14.23 11.56
N ARG A 121 6.80 14.06 10.98
CA ARG A 121 7.03 13.21 9.81
C ARG A 121 7.74 11.89 10.15
N THR A 122 7.89 11.56 11.41
CA THR A 122 8.72 10.42 11.85
C THR A 122 8.28 9.12 11.16
N VAL A 123 6.99 8.80 11.20
CA VAL A 123 6.48 7.59 10.56
C VAL A 123 6.55 7.68 9.04
N TYR A 124 6.15 8.82 8.46
CA TYR A 124 6.19 9.03 7.01
C TYR A 124 7.62 8.88 6.44
N ASN A 125 8.63 9.40 7.16
CA ASN A 125 10.03 9.37 6.74
C ASN A 125 10.64 7.95 6.72
N LEU A 126 9.98 6.94 7.30
CA LEU A 126 10.35 5.53 7.11
C LEU A 126 10.03 5.03 5.69
N PHE A 127 9.09 5.67 5.00
CA PHE A 127 8.58 5.23 3.72
C PHE A 127 9.10 6.06 2.54
N ALA A 128 9.24 7.37 2.73
CA ALA A 128 9.60 8.27 1.65
C ALA A 128 10.06 9.65 2.13
N PRO A 129 10.88 10.38 1.34
CA PRO A 129 11.27 11.74 1.66
C PRO A 129 10.18 12.76 1.34
N HIS A 130 9.33 12.52 0.32
CA HIS A 130 8.27 13.43 -0.13
C HIS A 130 7.22 12.72 -1.01
N GLY A 131 6.21 13.49 -1.46
CA GLY A 131 5.10 13.03 -2.30
C GLY A 131 3.87 12.61 -1.50
N LEU A 132 2.71 13.22 -1.78
CA LEU A 132 1.40 12.89 -1.21
C LEU A 132 0.30 13.02 -2.27
N PRO A 133 -0.78 12.23 -2.20
CA PRO A 133 -0.92 11.07 -1.32
C PRO A 133 0.08 9.98 -1.70
N ARG A 134 0.42 9.14 -0.74
CA ARG A 134 1.24 7.97 -0.99
C ARG A 134 0.54 6.75 -0.41
N ILE A 135 0.25 5.77 -1.26
CA ILE A 135 -0.54 4.60 -0.88
C ILE A 135 0.26 3.34 -1.12
N TYR A 136 0.41 2.55 -0.08
CA TYR A 136 1.04 1.24 -0.10
C TYR A 136 -0.04 0.17 0.00
N VAL A 137 0.03 -0.82 -0.88
CA VAL A 137 -0.78 -2.05 -0.77
C VAL A 137 0.17 -3.17 -0.40
N ALA A 138 -0.04 -3.76 0.76
CA ALA A 138 0.74 -4.90 1.23
C ALA A 138 -0.15 -6.12 1.42
N ASP A 139 0.45 -7.31 1.29
CA ASP A 139 -0.23 -8.58 1.53
C ASP A 139 -0.36 -8.90 3.03
N ALA A 140 -0.87 -10.09 3.34
CA ALA A 140 -1.09 -10.55 4.71
C ALA A 140 0.20 -10.72 5.52
N ASP A 141 1.35 -10.86 4.87
CA ASP A 141 2.66 -10.99 5.51
C ASP A 141 3.34 -9.63 5.68
N GLY A 142 2.71 -8.55 5.19
CA GLY A 142 3.23 -7.20 5.23
C GLY A 142 4.20 -6.88 4.08
N VAL A 143 4.25 -7.71 3.03
CA VAL A 143 5.06 -7.46 1.84
C VAL A 143 4.32 -6.52 0.90
N VAL A 144 4.95 -5.41 0.57
CA VAL A 144 4.40 -4.40 -0.34
C VAL A 144 4.28 -4.97 -1.76
N LYS A 145 3.11 -4.87 -2.36
CA LYS A 145 2.82 -5.34 -3.74
C LYS A 145 2.62 -4.19 -4.71
N ALA A 146 2.23 -3.02 -4.22
CA ALA A 146 2.07 -1.84 -5.06
C ALA A 146 2.27 -0.56 -4.25
N VAL A 147 2.78 0.47 -4.92
CA VAL A 147 2.91 1.83 -4.40
C VAL A 147 2.26 2.80 -5.40
N PHE A 148 1.45 3.71 -4.90
CA PHE A 148 0.83 4.78 -5.69
C PHE A 148 1.23 6.13 -5.10
N ILE A 149 1.65 7.05 -5.96
CA ILE A 149 2.14 8.37 -5.58
C ILE A 149 1.34 9.42 -6.35
N GLU A 150 0.81 10.44 -5.64
CA GLU A 150 0.08 11.62 -6.15
C GLU A 150 -1.21 11.28 -6.92
N LYS A 151 -1.17 10.41 -7.92
CA LYS A 151 -2.34 9.99 -8.70
C LYS A 151 -2.63 8.51 -8.48
N VAL A 152 -3.85 8.21 -8.06
CA VAL A 152 -4.28 6.85 -7.79
C VAL A 152 -5.27 6.39 -8.85
N SER A 153 -4.90 5.36 -9.58
CA SER A 153 -5.84 4.68 -10.45
C SER A 153 -6.68 3.68 -9.65
N ALA A 154 -7.96 3.96 -9.48
CA ALA A 154 -8.89 3.07 -8.77
C ALA A 154 -8.81 1.62 -9.29
N ARG A 155 -8.78 1.44 -10.62
CA ARG A 155 -8.66 0.11 -11.24
C ARG A 155 -7.36 -0.61 -10.85
N LYS A 156 -6.22 0.11 -10.83
CA LYS A 156 -4.93 -0.47 -10.45
C LYS A 156 -4.89 -0.79 -8.96
N LEU A 157 -5.45 0.08 -8.10
CA LEU A 157 -5.54 -0.12 -6.66
C LEU A 157 -6.38 -1.37 -6.34
N LEU A 158 -7.59 -1.47 -6.90
CA LEU A 158 -8.45 -2.65 -6.72
C LEU A 158 -7.79 -3.93 -7.23
N LYS A 159 -7.08 -3.88 -8.37
CA LYS A 159 -6.33 -5.02 -8.89
C LYS A 159 -5.23 -5.46 -7.91
N ALA A 160 -4.47 -4.54 -7.35
CA ALA A 160 -3.41 -4.86 -6.38
C ALA A 160 -3.99 -5.52 -5.11
N ILE A 161 -5.10 -4.99 -4.58
CA ILE A 161 -5.78 -5.58 -3.43
C ILE A 161 -6.28 -7.00 -3.74
N LYS A 162 -6.91 -7.20 -4.90
CA LYS A 162 -7.39 -8.51 -5.32
C LYS A 162 -6.25 -9.53 -5.39
N GLN A 163 -5.12 -9.17 -5.98
CA GLN A 163 -3.93 -10.02 -6.05
C GLN A 163 -3.41 -10.41 -4.66
N CYS A 164 -3.41 -9.48 -3.69
CA CYS A 164 -3.01 -9.78 -2.30
C CYS A 164 -3.98 -10.76 -1.61
N ARG A 165 -5.27 -10.72 -1.94
CA ARG A 165 -6.27 -11.66 -1.40
C ARG A 165 -6.10 -13.09 -1.95
N GLU A 166 -5.86 -13.21 -3.26
CA GLU A 166 -5.72 -14.49 -3.94
C GLU A 166 -4.48 -15.27 -3.48
N GLN A 167 -3.36 -14.59 -3.19
CA GLN A 167 -2.15 -15.21 -2.70
C GLN A 167 -2.31 -15.91 -1.35
N LYS A 168 -3.21 -15.44 -0.49
CA LYS A 168 -3.49 -16.10 0.80
C LYS A 168 -4.21 -17.44 0.63
N GLN A 169 -5.04 -17.59 -0.40
CA GLN A 169 -5.80 -18.84 -0.65
C GLN A 169 -4.95 -19.96 -1.22
N THR A 170 -3.82 -19.63 -1.85
CA THR A 170 -2.94 -20.64 -2.51
C THR A 170 -1.89 -21.21 -1.55
N ASN A 171 -1.67 -20.59 -0.38
CA ASN A 171 -0.66 -21.00 0.60
C ASN A 171 -1.25 -21.79 1.79
N HIS A 172 -2.48 -22.29 1.65
CA HIS A 172 -3.17 -23.18 2.59
C HIS A 172 -3.52 -24.50 1.87
#